data_6d96ad8c0a2d5b414b6ae08999ad7f56
#
_entry.id   6d96ad8c0a2d5b414b6ae08999ad7f56
#
_cell.length_a   1.000
_cell.length_b   1.000
_cell.length_c   1.000
_cell.angle_alpha   90.00
_cell.angle_beta   90.00
_cell.angle_gamma   90.00
#
_symmetry.space_group_name_H-M   'P 1'
#
loop_
_entity.id
_entity.type
_entity.pdbx_description
1 polymer ?
#
loop_
_entity_poly.entity_id
_entity_poly.type
_entity_poly.pdbx_seq_one_letter_code
_entity_poly.pdbx_strand_id
1 'polypeptide(L)'
;MEGHAEIRTFDYIGKDPATAPLLKEMRNPDGTPRVCDKVWMSYLTGPYDGSANGEGLGKLTAGFGARGDQPTKDGGKIGPEFTFGITMEKELKEPILIIKTAWGGRSLNTEFRPPSAGPYKLPKQVQDEWDKHPKGAHGIPKLEDRKKWQEDKAAASGVFYRMMVEHVKKVLADPARVCPAYDPKAGYELAGFVWLQGFNDLVDGQTYPNGQYDEYSRLLAHFIRDVRNDLSAPKMPFVIGVLGVDGEKNVNFRKAMAAPAVMPEFQGNVVAVDTAPFWDRDIEAAEPKQSEYNNIVGTAHTLRADGTLNTQRKWDKFWTPIGKPLPQDRNWHYVTVDATESKDKLKEFTDRRFRDITFPAGMEKWYSPEFDDSQWTAGNAPIGKGVWNHSGVTLEKHSSLWGKEEFLLMRSTFEVDNLDYDTYRISILARQGFHVFLNGHKIHTYIWWLDKPQYRSIILDQEQTQYLKKGKNVLAVYANDQYSPDSSEHYAAIDAWIEGITKTDQKKLDLALEEVLSPKDREALKGASNGGYHYFGSAKIFAQMGKAFAEANLELIKK
;
A
#
# COMPACT_ATOMS: atom_id res chain seq x y z
N MET A 1 15.84 -2.24 0.04
CA MET A 1 14.57 -2.46 0.80
C MET A 1 14.32 -1.33 1.75
N GLU A 2 13.15 -0.67 1.66
CA GLU A 2 12.83 0.42 2.57
C GLU A 2 12.54 -0.08 3.99
N GLY A 3 11.83 -1.18 4.13
CA GLY A 3 11.39 -1.73 5.41
C GLY A 3 10.04 -1.17 5.85
N HIS A 4 8.99 -2.00 5.84
CA HIS A 4 7.61 -1.59 6.08
C HIS A 4 7.02 -2.14 7.38
N ALA A 5 7.84 -2.70 8.28
CA ALA A 5 7.33 -3.26 9.53
C ALA A 5 7.05 -2.17 10.56
N GLU A 6 5.79 -2.06 10.98
CA GLU A 6 5.38 -1.19 12.07
C GLU A 6 5.72 -1.80 13.43
N ILE A 7 6.06 -0.95 14.42
CA ILE A 7 6.40 -1.42 15.78
C ILE A 7 5.28 -2.20 16.46
N ARG A 8 4.02 -2.02 16.07
CA ARG A 8 2.92 -2.83 16.59
C ARG A 8 3.05 -4.33 16.29
N THR A 9 3.92 -4.71 15.34
CA THR A 9 4.21 -6.12 15.02
C THR A 9 5.33 -6.73 15.87
N PHE A 10 5.97 -5.97 16.78
CA PHE A 10 7.08 -6.46 17.61
C PHE A 10 6.66 -7.60 18.53
N ASP A 11 5.48 -7.53 19.17
CA ASP A 11 5.02 -8.55 20.09
C ASP A 11 4.90 -9.93 19.44
N TYR A 12 4.66 -9.96 18.14
CA TYR A 12 4.60 -11.21 17.38
C TYR A 12 5.96 -11.93 17.32
N ILE A 13 7.08 -11.20 17.38
CA ILE A 13 8.44 -11.78 17.45
C ILE A 13 8.57 -12.67 18.68
N GLY A 14 8.00 -12.24 19.80
CA GLY A 14 8.07 -12.96 21.08
C GLY A 14 7.21 -14.21 21.16
N LYS A 15 6.31 -14.44 20.21
CA LYS A 15 5.45 -15.64 20.16
C LYS A 15 6.20 -16.90 19.74
N ASP A 16 7.27 -16.75 19.00
CA ASP A 16 8.13 -17.84 18.56
C ASP A 16 9.38 -17.91 19.45
N PRO A 17 9.60 -19.03 20.18
CA PRO A 17 10.78 -19.18 21.02
C PRO A 17 12.11 -18.97 20.30
N ALA A 18 12.17 -19.26 19.00
CA ALA A 18 13.38 -19.08 18.20
C ALA A 18 13.70 -17.59 17.96
N THR A 19 12.69 -16.73 17.88
CA THR A 19 12.85 -15.30 17.63
C THR A 19 12.66 -14.42 18.88
N ALA A 20 12.10 -14.94 19.95
CA ALA A 20 11.91 -14.21 21.22
C ALA A 20 13.18 -13.52 21.77
N PRO A 21 14.40 -14.07 21.62
CA PRO A 21 15.63 -13.34 22.00
C PRO A 21 15.82 -12.05 21.22
N LEU A 22 15.45 -12.00 19.94
CA LEU A 22 15.54 -10.78 19.13
C LEU A 22 14.66 -9.65 19.67
N LEU A 23 13.43 -9.98 20.11
CA LEU A 23 12.54 -9.00 20.72
C LEU A 23 13.19 -8.34 21.93
N LYS A 24 13.89 -9.11 22.78
CA LYS A 24 14.58 -8.58 23.96
C LYS A 24 15.74 -7.64 23.58
N GLU A 25 16.38 -7.88 22.44
CA GLU A 25 17.45 -7.00 21.93
C GLU A 25 16.89 -5.73 21.27
N MET A 26 15.67 -5.77 20.72
CA MET A 26 15.04 -4.68 19.99
C MET A 26 14.24 -3.71 20.87
N ARG A 27 13.94 -4.08 22.12
CA ARG A 27 13.01 -3.36 22.99
C ARG A 27 13.64 -3.11 24.36
N ASN A 28 13.43 -1.91 24.89
CA ASN A 28 13.76 -1.56 26.27
C ASN A 28 12.77 -2.20 27.26
N PRO A 29 13.13 -2.30 28.57
CA PRO A 29 12.25 -2.85 29.60
C PRO A 29 10.88 -2.12 29.72
N ASP A 30 10.81 -0.85 29.38
CA ASP A 30 9.58 -0.04 29.36
C ASP A 30 8.70 -0.27 28.13
N GLY A 31 9.11 -1.17 27.23
CA GLY A 31 8.37 -1.50 26.01
C GLY A 31 8.68 -0.61 24.80
N THR A 32 9.48 0.45 24.97
CA THR A 32 9.89 1.32 23.86
C THR A 32 10.93 0.64 22.97
N PRO A 33 11.03 0.99 21.67
CA PRO A 33 12.12 0.52 20.83
C PRO A 33 13.49 0.91 21.39
N ARG A 34 14.44 -0.02 21.32
CA ARG A 34 15.84 0.28 21.71
C ARG A 34 16.40 1.42 20.87
N VAL A 35 17.22 2.26 21.51
CA VAL A 35 18.11 3.21 20.85
C VAL A 35 19.54 2.68 21.00
N CYS A 36 20.23 2.45 19.90
CA CYS A 36 21.62 2.01 19.93
C CYS A 36 22.54 3.13 20.40
N ASP A 37 23.49 2.80 21.26
CA ASP A 37 24.41 3.83 21.84
C ASP A 37 25.49 4.22 20.86
N LYS A 38 25.99 3.26 20.07
CA LYS A 38 27.15 3.43 19.19
C LYS A 38 26.84 3.26 17.70
N VAL A 39 25.54 3.27 17.31
CA VAL A 39 25.13 3.18 15.90
C VAL A 39 24.36 4.42 15.49
N TRP A 40 24.82 5.06 14.44
CA TRP A 40 24.17 6.21 13.83
C TRP A 40 23.69 5.89 12.41
N MET A 41 22.67 6.60 12.00
CA MET A 41 22.03 6.45 10.68
C MET A 41 22.11 7.74 9.89
N SER A 42 22.43 7.61 8.61
CA SER A 42 22.02 8.55 7.57
C SER A 42 21.13 7.79 6.60
N TYR A 43 19.88 8.15 6.49
CA TYR A 43 18.94 7.52 5.58
C TYR A 43 18.44 8.53 4.56
N LEU A 44 18.91 8.38 3.31
CA LEU A 44 18.40 9.15 2.19
C LEU A 44 17.14 8.48 1.63
N THR A 45 16.03 9.17 1.78
CA THR A 45 14.74 8.83 1.21
C THR A 45 14.16 10.09 0.58
N GLY A 46 13.08 10.01 -0.12
CA GLY A 46 12.48 11.21 -0.70
C GLY A 46 11.36 10.90 -1.67
N PRO A 47 10.81 11.92 -2.32
CA PRO A 47 9.75 11.73 -3.29
C PRO A 47 10.22 10.86 -4.46
N TYR A 48 9.28 10.07 -4.97
CA TYR A 48 9.54 9.10 -6.06
C TYR A 48 9.82 9.74 -7.43
N ASP A 49 9.79 11.05 -7.51
CA ASP A 49 10.13 11.83 -8.71
C ASP A 49 11.64 11.97 -8.96
N GLY A 50 12.47 11.42 -8.07
CA GLY A 50 13.92 11.50 -8.16
C GLY A 50 14.53 12.72 -7.45
N SER A 51 13.73 13.63 -6.90
CA SER A 51 14.21 14.68 -6.02
C SER A 51 14.45 14.12 -4.61
N ALA A 52 15.69 13.86 -4.24
CA ALA A 52 16.04 13.32 -2.94
C ALA A 52 16.19 14.44 -1.90
N ASN A 53 15.08 14.83 -1.30
CA ASN A 53 15.08 15.96 -0.37
C ASN A 53 15.09 15.56 1.11
N GLY A 54 14.87 14.28 1.44
CA GLY A 54 14.77 13.82 2.81
C GLY A 54 15.99 13.03 3.26
N GLU A 55 16.74 13.54 4.22
CA GLU A 55 17.77 12.79 4.95
C GLU A 55 17.37 12.66 6.41
N GLY A 56 17.05 11.41 6.83
CA GLY A 56 16.82 11.11 8.24
C GLY A 56 18.13 10.82 8.95
N LEU A 57 18.38 11.48 10.07
CA LEU A 57 19.62 11.39 10.86
C LEU A 57 19.34 11.02 12.31
N GLY A 58 20.28 10.37 12.95
CA GLY A 58 20.27 10.14 14.39
C GLY A 58 20.83 8.78 14.80
N LYS A 59 20.78 8.49 16.09
CA LYS A 59 21.07 7.15 16.61
C LYS A 59 20.07 6.15 16.07
N LEU A 60 20.56 4.95 15.75
CA LEU A 60 19.70 3.88 15.24
C LEU A 60 18.66 3.48 16.28
N THR A 61 17.42 3.53 15.86
CA THR A 61 16.22 3.07 16.57
C THR A 61 15.13 2.69 15.55
N ALA A 62 13.95 2.33 15.99
CA ALA A 62 12.79 2.25 15.10
C ALA A 62 12.48 3.63 14.46
N GLY A 63 12.05 3.63 13.20
CA GLY A 63 11.74 4.85 12.43
C GLY A 63 12.59 5.01 11.16
N PHE A 64 13.66 4.23 11.01
CA PHE A 64 14.48 4.22 9.80
C PHE A 64 14.01 3.20 8.74
N GLY A 65 12.78 2.70 8.86
CA GLY A 65 12.11 1.94 7.80
C GLY A 65 11.59 2.82 6.67
N ALA A 66 10.55 2.35 5.96
CA ALA A 66 9.93 3.10 4.86
C ALA A 66 9.28 4.39 5.37
N ARG A 67 9.95 5.51 5.13
CA ARG A 67 9.60 6.83 5.64
C ARG A 67 9.96 7.91 4.64
N GLY A 68 9.42 9.10 4.92
CA GLY A 68 9.95 10.32 4.36
C GLY A 68 11.22 10.80 5.09
N ASP A 69 11.37 12.08 5.23
CA ASP A 69 12.51 12.77 5.82
C ASP A 69 12.56 12.74 7.37
N GLN A 70 11.51 12.23 8.01
CA GLN A 70 11.37 12.20 9.47
C GLN A 70 11.19 10.76 9.98
N PRO A 71 12.26 9.96 10.07
CA PRO A 71 12.18 8.53 10.32
C PRO A 71 11.58 8.16 11.69
N THR A 72 11.72 9.01 12.70
CA THR A 72 11.21 8.76 14.06
C THR A 72 9.79 9.26 14.30
N LYS A 73 9.16 9.90 13.31
CA LYS A 73 7.79 10.40 13.41
C LYS A 73 6.78 9.28 13.21
N ASP A 74 5.60 9.39 13.81
CA ASP A 74 4.46 8.50 13.64
C ASP A 74 4.72 7.04 14.07
N GLY A 75 5.40 6.84 15.21
CA GLY A 75 5.63 5.53 15.80
C GLY A 75 6.68 4.68 15.10
N GLY A 76 7.14 5.11 13.93
CA GLY A 76 8.26 4.52 13.21
C GLY A 76 7.95 3.18 12.53
N LYS A 77 8.77 2.88 11.53
CA LYS A 77 8.86 1.59 10.87
C LYS A 77 10.28 1.08 10.94
N ILE A 78 10.46 -0.23 10.85
CA ILE A 78 11.78 -0.85 10.72
C ILE A 78 11.90 -1.61 9.41
N GLY A 79 13.13 -1.73 8.96
CA GLY A 79 13.61 -2.71 8.01
C GLY A 79 14.73 -3.55 8.64
N PRO A 80 15.54 -4.25 7.82
CA PRO A 80 16.67 -5.04 8.30
C PRO A 80 17.74 -4.23 9.03
N GLU A 81 17.85 -2.92 8.78
CA GLU A 81 18.85 -2.04 9.38
C GLU A 81 18.82 -2.06 10.91
N PHE A 82 17.65 -2.29 11.53
CA PHE A 82 17.50 -2.18 12.96
C PHE A 82 18.28 -3.28 13.70
N THR A 83 18.01 -4.54 13.39
CA THR A 83 18.74 -5.66 14.00
C THR A 83 20.12 -5.86 13.41
N PHE A 84 20.37 -5.40 12.17
CA PHE A 84 21.72 -5.30 11.63
C PHE A 84 22.60 -4.44 12.54
N GLY A 85 22.18 -3.22 12.82
CA GLY A 85 22.96 -2.32 13.66
C GLY A 85 23.10 -2.79 15.10
N ILE A 86 22.04 -3.36 15.69
CA ILE A 86 22.09 -3.96 17.04
C ILE A 86 23.14 -5.07 17.10
N THR A 87 23.18 -5.96 16.10
CA THR A 87 24.14 -7.08 16.05
C THR A 87 25.56 -6.56 15.83
N MET A 88 25.76 -5.61 14.93
CA MET A 88 27.07 -5.01 14.67
C MET A 88 27.60 -4.27 15.92
N GLU A 89 26.76 -3.50 16.63
CA GLU A 89 27.12 -2.81 17.87
C GLU A 89 27.63 -3.77 18.94
N LYS A 90 26.94 -4.90 19.09
CA LYS A 90 27.25 -5.93 20.08
C LYS A 90 28.61 -6.58 19.83
N GLU A 91 28.96 -6.81 18.56
CA GLU A 91 30.15 -7.54 18.17
C GLU A 91 31.39 -6.62 18.02
N LEU A 92 31.25 -5.47 17.36
CA LEU A 92 32.37 -4.56 17.07
C LEU A 92 32.72 -3.66 18.27
N LYS A 93 31.71 -3.20 19.02
CA LYS A 93 31.87 -2.29 20.17
C LYS A 93 32.47 -0.93 19.81
N GLU A 94 32.59 -0.62 18.53
CA GLU A 94 33.10 0.63 17.96
C GLU A 94 31.93 1.51 17.48
N PRO A 95 32.15 2.82 17.25
CA PRO A 95 31.18 3.68 16.58
C PRO A 95 30.88 3.16 15.16
N ILE A 96 29.60 3.02 14.83
CA ILE A 96 29.14 2.51 13.55
C ILE A 96 28.26 3.56 12.89
N LEU A 97 28.52 3.85 11.62
CA LEU A 97 27.68 4.67 10.78
C LEU A 97 27.05 3.81 9.69
N ILE A 98 25.73 3.72 9.69
CA ILE A 98 24.96 3.07 8.62
C ILE A 98 24.43 4.15 7.67
N ILE A 99 24.85 4.09 6.42
CA ILE A 99 24.33 4.95 5.35
C ILE A 99 23.32 4.14 4.56
N LYS A 100 22.05 4.46 4.72
CA LYS A 100 20.94 3.77 4.06
C LYS A 100 20.40 4.62 2.90
N THR A 101 20.27 3.98 1.74
CA THR A 101 19.62 4.56 0.56
C THR A 101 18.60 3.55 0.05
N ALA A 102 17.32 3.86 0.13
CA ALA A 102 16.26 2.94 -0.28
C ALA A 102 15.02 3.68 -0.76
N TRP A 103 14.53 3.29 -1.93
CA TRP A 103 13.33 3.83 -2.57
C TRP A 103 12.48 2.68 -3.10
N GLY A 104 11.17 2.73 -2.85
CA GLY A 104 10.23 1.74 -3.37
C GLY A 104 10.07 1.80 -4.89
N GLY A 105 9.67 0.68 -5.49
CA GLY A 105 9.36 0.61 -6.92
C GLY A 105 10.56 0.74 -7.85
N ARG A 106 11.81 0.47 -7.42
CA ARG A 106 13.02 0.63 -8.22
C ARG A 106 13.66 -0.71 -8.56
N SER A 107 14.13 -0.82 -9.81
CA SER A 107 14.75 -2.03 -10.36
C SER A 107 16.25 -1.88 -10.52
N LEU A 108 16.97 -3.01 -10.53
CA LEU A 108 18.37 -3.05 -10.90
C LEU A 108 18.56 -2.84 -12.40
N ASN A 109 17.63 -3.35 -13.20
CA ASN A 109 17.73 -3.24 -14.66
C ASN A 109 17.61 -1.80 -15.19
N THR A 110 16.95 -0.90 -14.46
CA THR A 110 16.73 0.48 -14.90
C THR A 110 17.30 1.48 -13.89
N GLU A 111 16.64 1.71 -12.78
CA GLU A 111 16.93 2.86 -11.89
C GLU A 111 18.24 2.71 -11.13
N PHE A 112 18.57 1.51 -10.65
CA PHE A 112 19.86 1.20 -10.02
C PHE A 112 20.89 0.64 -11.00
N ARG A 113 20.65 0.76 -12.31
CA ARG A 113 21.54 0.20 -13.31
C ARG A 113 22.97 0.75 -13.17
N PRO A 114 23.98 -0.15 -13.01
CA PRO A 114 25.36 0.27 -12.83
C PRO A 114 25.93 0.88 -14.12
N PRO A 115 26.76 1.92 -14.03
CA PRO A 115 27.29 2.64 -15.19
C PRO A 115 28.03 1.76 -16.20
N SER A 116 28.84 0.80 -15.72
CA SER A 116 29.60 -0.11 -16.58
C SER A 116 28.75 -1.07 -17.40
N ALA A 117 27.46 -1.25 -17.04
CA ALA A 117 26.52 -2.05 -17.83
C ALA A 117 25.93 -1.27 -19.02
N GLY A 118 26.18 0.04 -19.10
CA GLY A 118 25.56 0.93 -20.09
C GLY A 118 24.06 1.15 -19.89
N PRO A 119 23.40 1.95 -20.74
CA PRO A 119 21.97 2.28 -20.60
C PRO A 119 21.09 1.04 -20.80
N TYR A 120 19.85 1.14 -20.29
CA TYR A 120 18.85 0.09 -20.51
C TYR A 120 18.64 -0.19 -22.01
N LYS A 121 18.55 -1.46 -22.36
CA LYS A 121 18.20 -1.91 -23.70
C LYS A 121 17.09 -2.95 -23.61
N LEU A 122 16.04 -2.77 -24.42
CA LEU A 122 14.98 -3.76 -24.52
C LEU A 122 15.54 -5.07 -25.11
N PRO A 123 15.30 -6.22 -24.48
CA PRO A 123 15.73 -7.51 -25.03
C PRO A 123 15.16 -7.74 -26.43
N LYS A 124 15.97 -8.29 -27.34
CA LYS A 124 15.55 -8.54 -28.73
C LYS A 124 14.28 -9.39 -28.83
N GLN A 125 14.17 -10.42 -28.01
CA GLN A 125 12.98 -11.28 -27.95
C GLN A 125 11.69 -10.49 -27.61
N VAL A 126 11.79 -9.52 -26.70
CA VAL A 126 10.67 -8.64 -26.33
C VAL A 126 10.37 -7.66 -27.44
N GLN A 127 11.39 -7.11 -28.11
CA GLN A 127 11.22 -6.26 -29.29
C GLN A 127 10.49 -7.02 -30.40
N ASP A 128 10.90 -8.26 -30.69
CA ASP A 128 10.28 -9.10 -31.70
C ASP A 128 8.80 -9.41 -31.36
N GLU A 129 8.46 -9.52 -30.06
CA GLU A 129 7.07 -9.67 -29.63
C GLU A 129 6.27 -8.36 -29.79
N TRP A 130 6.86 -7.23 -29.42
CA TRP A 130 6.21 -5.92 -29.62
C TRP A 130 5.89 -5.65 -31.10
N ASP A 131 6.76 -6.08 -32.02
CA ASP A 131 6.58 -5.85 -33.46
C ASP A 131 5.36 -6.58 -34.03
N LYS A 132 4.91 -7.65 -33.37
CA LYS A 132 3.64 -8.33 -33.70
C LYS A 132 2.39 -7.54 -33.25
N HIS A 133 2.55 -6.56 -32.36
CA HIS A 133 1.45 -5.79 -31.77
C HIS A 133 1.58 -4.26 -32.00
N PRO A 134 1.49 -3.79 -33.27
CA PRO A 134 1.70 -2.36 -33.57
C PRO A 134 0.64 -1.44 -32.97
N LYS A 135 -0.56 -1.96 -32.69
CA LYS A 135 -1.65 -1.23 -32.03
C LYS A 135 -1.57 -1.24 -30.51
N GLY A 136 -0.53 -1.85 -29.94
CA GLY A 136 -0.39 -2.10 -28.51
C GLY A 136 -1.16 -3.34 -28.04
N ALA A 137 -0.83 -3.82 -26.85
CA ALA A 137 -1.52 -4.88 -26.11
C ALA A 137 -1.27 -4.67 -24.61
N HIS A 138 -1.81 -5.54 -23.75
CA HIS A 138 -1.52 -5.45 -22.32
C HIS A 138 0.01 -5.48 -22.07
N GLY A 139 0.53 -4.41 -21.46
CA GLY A 139 1.97 -4.25 -21.21
C GLY A 139 2.83 -3.93 -22.44
N ILE A 140 2.26 -3.84 -23.65
CA ILE A 140 2.98 -3.50 -24.89
C ILE A 140 2.52 -2.13 -25.37
N PRO A 141 3.41 -1.12 -25.45
CA PRO A 141 3.05 0.21 -25.94
C PRO A 141 2.70 0.18 -27.44
N LYS A 142 1.85 1.10 -27.87
CA LYS A 142 1.59 1.33 -29.30
C LYS A 142 2.88 1.71 -30.02
N LEU A 143 2.95 1.42 -31.31
CA LEU A 143 4.14 1.68 -32.11
C LEU A 143 4.60 3.15 -32.03
N GLU A 144 3.65 4.08 -32.01
CA GLU A 144 3.90 5.53 -31.91
C GLU A 144 4.53 5.93 -30.57
N ASP A 145 4.24 5.20 -29.47
CA ASP A 145 4.70 5.51 -28.12
C ASP A 145 6.04 4.82 -27.77
N ARG A 146 6.49 3.84 -28.56
CA ARG A 146 7.66 3.01 -28.24
C ARG A 146 8.95 3.80 -28.16
N LYS A 147 9.12 4.77 -29.05
CA LYS A 147 10.32 5.62 -29.04
C LYS A 147 10.40 6.40 -27.74
N LYS A 148 9.31 7.04 -27.35
CA LYS A 148 9.22 7.77 -26.08
C LYS A 148 9.47 6.84 -24.89
N TRP A 149 8.87 5.65 -24.87
CA TRP A 149 9.08 4.66 -23.81
C TRP A 149 10.56 4.27 -23.67
N GLN A 150 11.26 4.05 -24.78
CA GLN A 150 12.69 3.73 -24.76
C GLN A 150 13.54 4.91 -24.28
N GLU A 151 13.21 6.12 -24.69
CA GLU A 151 13.88 7.35 -24.25
C GLU A 151 13.68 7.56 -22.73
N ASP A 152 12.46 7.38 -22.22
CA ASP A 152 12.14 7.49 -20.80
C ASP A 152 12.90 6.43 -19.96
N LYS A 153 12.97 5.19 -20.43
CA LYS A 153 13.76 4.12 -19.79
C LYS A 153 15.26 4.41 -19.82
N ALA A 154 15.78 4.94 -20.91
CA ALA A 154 17.19 5.32 -21.02
C ALA A 154 17.52 6.49 -20.07
N ALA A 155 16.65 7.48 -19.98
CA ALA A 155 16.79 8.61 -19.05
C ALA A 155 16.75 8.18 -17.57
N ALA A 156 15.91 7.20 -17.23
CA ALA A 156 15.83 6.63 -15.89
C ALA A 156 17.03 5.75 -15.51
N SER A 157 17.83 5.32 -16.49
CA SER A 157 18.94 4.39 -16.27
C SER A 157 19.99 4.96 -15.30
N GLY A 158 20.17 4.26 -14.18
CA GLY A 158 21.19 4.56 -13.17
C GLY A 158 20.95 5.82 -12.35
N VAL A 159 19.78 6.45 -12.41
CA VAL A 159 19.48 7.66 -11.63
C VAL A 159 19.66 7.40 -10.14
N PHE A 160 19.07 6.33 -9.62
CA PHE A 160 19.14 6.00 -8.20
C PHE A 160 20.50 5.40 -7.79
N TYR A 161 21.21 4.77 -8.72
CA TYR A 161 22.60 4.39 -8.50
C TYR A 161 23.46 5.63 -8.22
N ARG A 162 23.38 6.66 -9.07
CA ARG A 162 24.13 7.90 -8.90
C ARG A 162 23.75 8.61 -7.60
N MET A 163 22.46 8.75 -7.32
CA MET A 163 21.98 9.37 -6.07
C MET A 163 22.53 8.65 -4.83
N MET A 164 22.55 7.31 -4.85
CA MET A 164 23.13 6.49 -3.78
C MET A 164 24.60 6.80 -3.58
N VAL A 165 25.41 6.75 -4.64
CA VAL A 165 26.86 6.98 -4.58
C VAL A 165 27.16 8.42 -4.13
N GLU A 166 26.46 9.40 -4.68
CA GLU A 166 26.61 10.81 -4.30
C GLU A 166 26.28 11.03 -2.82
N HIS A 167 25.22 10.41 -2.33
CA HIS A 167 24.87 10.51 -0.92
C HIS A 167 25.93 9.88 -0.01
N VAL A 168 26.41 8.69 -0.35
CA VAL A 168 27.50 8.03 0.41
C VAL A 168 28.72 8.93 0.46
N LYS A 169 29.16 9.47 -0.69
CA LYS A 169 30.31 10.40 -0.76
C LYS A 169 30.10 11.67 0.07
N LYS A 170 28.88 12.24 0.03
CA LYS A 170 28.50 13.40 0.85
C LYS A 170 28.66 13.12 2.34
N VAL A 171 28.16 11.97 2.81
CA VAL A 171 28.24 11.57 4.23
C VAL A 171 29.69 11.29 4.63
N LEU A 172 30.45 10.61 3.79
CA LEU A 172 31.88 10.29 4.07
C LEU A 172 32.79 11.50 3.99
N ALA A 173 32.39 12.58 3.32
CA ALA A 173 33.14 13.84 3.33
C ALA A 173 33.08 14.57 4.71
N ASP A 174 32.02 14.32 5.49
CA ASP A 174 31.83 14.86 6.85
C ASP A 174 31.08 13.85 7.74
N PRO A 175 31.75 12.76 8.17
CA PRO A 175 31.09 11.73 8.99
C PRO A 175 30.65 12.26 10.36
N ALA A 176 31.36 13.27 10.92
CA ALA A 176 31.04 13.87 12.21
C ALA A 176 29.63 14.51 12.23
N ARG A 177 29.17 15.00 11.10
CA ARG A 177 27.80 15.54 10.94
C ARG A 177 26.71 14.51 11.32
N VAL A 178 26.96 13.24 11.06
CA VAL A 178 25.99 12.14 11.31
C VAL A 178 26.36 11.35 12.56
N CYS A 179 27.65 11.06 12.74
CA CYS A 179 28.21 10.29 13.85
C CYS A 179 29.08 11.20 14.72
N PRO A 180 28.54 11.82 15.77
CA PRO A 180 29.32 12.69 16.67
C PRO A 180 30.48 11.98 17.40
N ALA A 181 30.49 10.65 17.41
CA ALA A 181 31.57 9.84 17.98
C ALA A 181 32.72 9.58 16.99
N TYR A 182 32.67 10.14 15.78
CA TYR A 182 33.73 10.01 14.80
C TYR A 182 35.00 10.73 15.25
N ASP A 183 36.13 10.01 15.23
CA ASP A 183 37.45 10.58 15.47
C ASP A 183 38.20 10.80 14.14
N PRO A 184 38.40 12.05 13.71
CA PRO A 184 39.13 12.36 12.48
C PRO A 184 40.55 11.82 12.41
N LYS A 185 41.19 11.56 13.57
CA LYS A 185 42.54 11.01 13.63
C LYS A 185 42.57 9.51 13.36
N ALA A 186 41.53 8.81 13.82
CA ALA A 186 41.37 7.38 13.53
C ALA A 186 40.86 7.11 12.11
N GLY A 187 40.11 8.07 11.53
CA GLY A 187 39.50 7.93 10.24
C GLY A 187 38.27 6.99 10.27
N TYR A 188 37.95 6.40 9.14
CA TYR A 188 36.87 5.38 9.02
C TYR A 188 37.27 4.26 8.08
N GLU A 189 36.64 3.12 8.24
CA GLU A 189 36.71 1.97 7.33
C GLU A 189 35.37 1.72 6.71
N LEU A 190 35.32 1.38 5.40
CA LEU A 190 34.12 0.87 4.72
C LEU A 190 33.96 -0.63 5.03
N ALA A 191 33.30 -0.90 6.15
CA ALA A 191 33.19 -2.23 6.73
C ALA A 191 32.29 -3.20 5.93
N GLY A 192 31.49 -2.70 4.96
CA GLY A 192 30.70 -3.54 4.08
C GLY A 192 29.56 -2.82 3.39
N PHE A 193 28.94 -3.53 2.46
CA PHE A 193 27.75 -3.11 1.71
C PHE A 193 26.70 -4.22 1.77
N VAL A 194 25.46 -3.88 2.09
CA VAL A 194 24.33 -4.82 2.08
C VAL A 194 23.36 -4.44 0.96
N TRP A 195 23.10 -5.37 0.06
CA TRP A 195 22.16 -5.21 -1.05
C TRP A 195 20.94 -6.10 -0.86
N LEU A 196 19.76 -5.50 -0.65
CA LEU A 196 18.48 -6.22 -0.62
C LEU A 196 17.48 -5.50 -1.53
N GLN A 197 17.43 -5.91 -2.79
CA GLN A 197 16.55 -5.39 -3.84
C GLN A 197 16.21 -6.54 -4.80
N GLY A 198 15.06 -6.53 -5.44
CA GLY A 198 14.78 -7.52 -6.48
C GLY A 198 13.32 -7.62 -6.91
N PHE A 199 12.34 -7.21 -6.10
CA PHE A 199 10.93 -7.44 -6.42
C PHE A 199 10.51 -6.84 -7.77
N ASN A 200 10.95 -5.62 -8.08
CA ASN A 200 10.62 -4.97 -9.35
C ASN A 200 11.26 -5.66 -10.56
N ASP A 201 12.44 -6.26 -10.39
CA ASP A 201 13.06 -7.08 -11.42
C ASP A 201 12.36 -8.45 -11.54
N LEU A 202 11.96 -9.06 -10.43
CA LEU A 202 11.24 -10.33 -10.40
C LEU A 202 9.94 -10.27 -11.22
N VAL A 203 9.19 -9.16 -11.14
CA VAL A 203 7.90 -9.00 -11.82
C VAL A 203 8.01 -8.33 -13.21
N ASP A 204 9.19 -7.94 -13.63
CA ASP A 204 9.44 -7.33 -14.95
C ASP A 204 9.59 -8.37 -16.05
N GLY A 205 8.48 -8.92 -16.53
CA GLY A 205 8.45 -9.88 -17.64
C GLY A 205 8.91 -9.30 -19.00
N GLN A 206 9.06 -7.98 -19.12
CA GLN A 206 9.60 -7.35 -20.33
C GLN A 206 11.12 -7.41 -20.36
N THR A 207 11.77 -7.18 -19.24
CA THR A 207 13.23 -7.32 -19.15
C THR A 207 13.66 -8.78 -19.00
N TYR A 208 12.85 -9.59 -18.31
CA TYR A 208 13.17 -10.98 -17.98
C TYR A 208 12.11 -11.95 -18.53
N PRO A 209 11.98 -12.07 -19.87
CA PRO A 209 10.98 -12.93 -20.48
C PRO A 209 11.19 -14.39 -20.07
N ASN A 210 10.07 -15.10 -19.83
CA ASN A 210 10.05 -16.51 -19.44
C ASN A 210 10.82 -16.84 -18.14
N GLY A 211 11.01 -15.86 -17.25
CA GLY A 211 11.71 -16.05 -15.98
C GLY A 211 13.19 -16.37 -16.14
N GLN A 212 13.83 -15.84 -17.18
CA GLN A 212 15.26 -15.93 -17.43
C GLN A 212 15.97 -14.71 -16.83
N TYR A 213 16.66 -14.88 -15.72
CA TYR A 213 17.25 -13.80 -14.93
C TYR A 213 18.79 -13.69 -15.02
N ASP A 214 19.42 -14.26 -16.05
CA ASP A 214 20.89 -14.16 -16.24
C ASP A 214 21.36 -12.71 -16.33
N GLU A 215 20.55 -11.86 -16.96
CA GLU A 215 20.84 -10.41 -17.02
C GLU A 215 20.86 -9.76 -15.64
N TYR A 216 19.99 -10.18 -14.69
CA TYR A 216 20.04 -9.70 -13.32
C TYR A 216 21.37 -10.05 -12.64
N SER A 217 21.84 -11.30 -12.81
CA SER A 217 23.14 -11.75 -12.28
C SER A 217 24.28 -10.91 -12.85
N ARG A 218 24.26 -10.67 -14.16
CA ARG A 218 25.26 -9.85 -14.87
C ARG A 218 25.25 -8.42 -14.34
N LEU A 219 24.09 -7.81 -14.21
CA LEU A 219 23.92 -6.45 -13.69
C LEU A 219 24.38 -6.32 -12.24
N LEU A 220 24.07 -7.30 -11.39
CA LEU A 220 24.50 -7.30 -10.01
C LEU A 220 26.02 -7.43 -9.87
N ALA A 221 26.67 -8.22 -10.74
CA ALA A 221 28.12 -8.29 -10.78
C ALA A 221 28.75 -6.94 -11.21
N HIS A 222 28.18 -6.27 -12.22
CA HIS A 222 28.57 -4.89 -12.57
C HIS A 222 28.38 -3.92 -11.41
N PHE A 223 27.22 -3.99 -10.71
CA PHE A 223 26.92 -3.13 -9.57
C PHE A 223 27.96 -3.27 -8.45
N ILE A 224 28.36 -4.49 -8.12
CA ILE A 224 29.39 -4.75 -7.10
C ILE A 224 30.72 -4.10 -7.49
N ARG A 225 31.14 -4.27 -8.76
CA ARG A 225 32.39 -3.67 -9.26
C ARG A 225 32.35 -2.14 -9.24
N ASP A 226 31.24 -1.59 -9.76
CA ASP A 226 31.08 -0.13 -9.88
C ASP A 226 31.03 0.54 -8.51
N VAL A 227 30.26 0.01 -7.54
CA VAL A 227 30.19 0.54 -6.19
C VAL A 227 31.56 0.51 -5.50
N ARG A 228 32.34 -0.58 -5.66
CA ARG A 228 33.68 -0.69 -5.12
C ARG A 228 34.65 0.33 -5.76
N ASN A 229 34.53 0.54 -7.06
CA ASN A 229 35.33 1.54 -7.79
C ASN A 229 34.96 2.97 -7.34
N ASP A 230 33.67 3.28 -7.33
CA ASP A 230 33.17 4.62 -7.01
C ASP A 230 33.46 5.04 -5.56
N LEU A 231 33.55 4.07 -4.64
CA LEU A 231 33.92 4.29 -3.24
C LEU A 231 35.40 4.03 -2.95
N SER A 232 36.21 3.74 -3.96
CA SER A 232 37.66 3.44 -3.83
C SER A 232 37.95 2.32 -2.81
N ALA A 233 37.07 1.31 -2.75
CA ALA A 233 37.12 0.20 -1.80
C ALA A 233 37.07 -1.16 -2.50
N PRO A 234 38.11 -1.57 -3.23
CA PRO A 234 38.05 -2.73 -4.15
C PRO A 234 37.80 -4.07 -3.46
N LYS A 235 38.06 -4.16 -2.16
CA LYS A 235 37.85 -5.38 -1.36
C LYS A 235 36.70 -5.25 -0.35
N MET A 236 35.92 -4.18 -0.40
CA MET A 236 34.81 -3.98 0.53
C MET A 236 33.91 -5.22 0.60
N PRO A 237 33.66 -5.77 1.80
CA PRO A 237 32.69 -6.85 2.01
C PRO A 237 31.34 -6.52 1.39
N PHE A 238 30.70 -7.52 0.77
CA PHE A 238 29.42 -7.32 0.13
C PHE A 238 28.45 -8.46 0.45
N VAL A 239 27.32 -8.12 1.06
CA VAL A 239 26.26 -9.06 1.43
C VAL A 239 25.09 -8.89 0.45
N ILE A 240 24.77 -9.95 -0.26
CA ILE A 240 23.58 -10.01 -1.12
C ILE A 240 22.45 -10.65 -0.31
N GLY A 241 21.42 -9.87 0.04
CA GLY A 241 20.17 -10.41 0.53
C GLY A 241 19.37 -11.03 -0.62
N VAL A 242 19.29 -12.35 -0.67
CA VAL A 242 18.50 -13.07 -1.67
C VAL A 242 17.02 -12.98 -1.32
N LEU A 243 16.21 -12.50 -2.26
CA LEU A 243 14.79 -12.24 -2.06
C LEU A 243 14.03 -13.51 -1.66
N GLY A 244 13.38 -13.47 -0.50
CA GLY A 244 12.59 -14.57 0.05
C GLY A 244 11.09 -14.31 0.06
N VAL A 245 10.59 -13.34 -0.73
CA VAL A 245 9.15 -13.12 -0.92
C VAL A 245 8.54 -14.40 -1.51
N ASP A 246 7.39 -14.80 -0.99
CA ASP A 246 6.73 -16.09 -1.25
C ASP A 246 7.57 -17.32 -0.81
N GLY A 247 8.53 -17.11 0.08
CA GLY A 247 9.37 -18.17 0.61
C GLY A 247 10.27 -18.78 -0.45
N GLU A 248 10.21 -20.10 -0.60
CA GLU A 248 11.07 -20.85 -1.52
C GLU A 248 10.63 -20.82 -2.99
N LYS A 249 9.53 -20.17 -3.31
CA LYS A 249 9.11 -19.92 -4.70
C LYS A 249 10.20 -19.10 -5.44
N ASN A 250 9.98 -18.72 -6.65
CA ASN A 250 10.89 -17.86 -7.43
C ASN A 250 12.34 -18.38 -7.54
N VAL A 251 12.52 -19.69 -7.62
CA VAL A 251 13.82 -20.38 -7.57
C VAL A 251 14.85 -19.82 -8.57
N ASN A 252 14.44 -19.55 -9.81
CA ASN A 252 15.34 -19.04 -10.84
C ASN A 252 15.85 -17.64 -10.50
N PHE A 253 14.98 -16.77 -10.00
CA PHE A 253 15.38 -15.43 -9.59
C PHE A 253 16.31 -15.44 -8.38
N ARG A 254 16.02 -16.26 -7.38
CA ARG A 254 16.88 -16.44 -6.20
C ARG A 254 18.27 -16.95 -6.57
N LYS A 255 18.35 -17.92 -7.49
CA LYS A 255 19.63 -18.39 -8.03
C LYS A 255 20.39 -17.27 -8.75
N ALA A 256 19.70 -16.45 -9.54
CA ALA A 256 20.30 -15.33 -10.24
C ALA A 256 20.84 -14.27 -9.26
N MET A 257 20.11 -13.98 -8.18
CA MET A 257 20.59 -13.07 -7.13
C MET A 257 21.85 -13.59 -6.44
N ALA A 258 21.91 -14.88 -6.14
CA ALA A 258 23.03 -15.50 -5.44
C ALA A 258 24.26 -15.73 -6.33
N ALA A 259 24.10 -15.75 -7.66
CA ALA A 259 25.15 -16.13 -8.60
C ALA A 259 26.46 -15.31 -8.46
N PRO A 260 26.47 -14.00 -8.24
CA PRO A 260 27.71 -13.25 -8.08
C PRO A 260 28.58 -13.76 -6.91
N ALA A 261 28.00 -14.25 -5.81
CA ALA A 261 28.76 -14.71 -4.66
C ALA A 261 29.68 -15.92 -4.94
N VAL A 262 29.42 -16.65 -6.01
CA VAL A 262 30.23 -17.81 -6.41
C VAL A 262 31.16 -17.50 -7.62
N MET A 263 31.16 -16.29 -8.13
CA MET A 263 32.09 -15.88 -9.19
C MET A 263 33.54 -15.82 -8.65
N PRO A 264 34.54 -16.30 -9.39
CA PRO A 264 35.92 -16.36 -8.90
C PRO A 264 36.47 -15.05 -8.33
N GLU A 265 36.14 -13.93 -8.96
CA GLU A 265 36.58 -12.58 -8.54
C GLU A 265 35.98 -12.09 -7.23
N PHE A 266 34.85 -12.69 -6.81
CA PHE A 266 34.11 -12.29 -5.61
C PHE A 266 34.27 -13.28 -4.43
N GLN A 267 34.99 -14.37 -4.67
CA GLN A 267 35.23 -15.37 -3.64
C GLN A 267 35.92 -14.75 -2.39
N GLY A 268 35.36 -15.04 -1.23
CA GLY A 268 35.89 -14.60 0.06
C GLY A 268 35.51 -13.17 0.49
N ASN A 269 34.89 -12.37 -0.41
CA ASN A 269 34.47 -11.00 -0.08
C ASN A 269 33.04 -10.63 -0.53
N VAL A 270 32.30 -11.57 -1.12
CA VAL A 270 30.86 -11.48 -1.41
C VAL A 270 30.19 -12.72 -0.87
N VAL A 271 29.05 -12.54 -0.20
CA VAL A 271 28.22 -13.62 0.32
C VAL A 271 26.75 -13.38 -0.02
N ALA A 272 26.04 -14.47 -0.32
CA ALA A 272 24.58 -14.42 -0.51
C ALA A 272 23.89 -15.02 0.72
N VAL A 273 22.97 -14.24 1.30
CA VAL A 273 22.15 -14.67 2.44
C VAL A 273 20.73 -14.92 1.96
N ASP A 274 20.28 -16.17 2.07
CA ASP A 274 18.93 -16.56 1.70
C ASP A 274 17.92 -16.08 2.75
N THR A 275 16.93 -15.29 2.34
CA THR A 275 15.88 -14.80 3.24
C THR A 275 14.58 -15.59 3.16
N ALA A 276 14.48 -16.58 2.28
CA ALA A 276 13.29 -17.43 2.17
C ALA A 276 12.95 -18.21 3.46
N PRO A 277 13.92 -18.69 4.26
CA PRO A 277 13.62 -19.33 5.54
C PRO A 277 12.93 -18.43 6.56
N PHE A 278 13.00 -17.10 6.39
CA PHE A 278 12.37 -16.14 7.29
C PHE A 278 10.92 -15.84 6.92
N TRP A 279 10.46 -16.34 5.76
CA TRP A 279 9.08 -16.15 5.32
C TRP A 279 8.10 -16.79 6.29
N ASP A 280 7.12 -16.00 6.75
CA ASP A 280 6.16 -16.46 7.76
C ASP A 280 4.95 -17.13 7.10
N ARG A 281 4.87 -18.45 7.20
CA ARG A 281 3.82 -19.26 6.60
C ARG A 281 2.46 -19.10 7.27
N ASP A 282 2.41 -18.77 8.55
CA ASP A 282 1.15 -18.52 9.23
C ASP A 282 0.53 -17.21 8.76
N ILE A 283 1.33 -16.16 8.58
CA ILE A 283 0.87 -14.89 7.99
C ILE A 283 0.46 -15.11 6.53
N GLU A 284 1.26 -15.82 5.73
CA GLU A 284 0.93 -16.14 4.33
C GLU A 284 -0.44 -16.82 4.20
N ALA A 285 -0.72 -17.77 5.08
CA ALA A 285 -1.98 -18.51 5.08
C ALA A 285 -3.17 -17.66 5.56
N ALA A 286 -2.93 -16.66 6.40
CA ALA A 286 -3.97 -15.81 6.99
C ALA A 286 -4.30 -14.57 6.13
N GLU A 287 -3.36 -14.05 5.34
CA GLU A 287 -3.55 -12.81 4.54
C GLU A 287 -4.72 -12.90 3.55
N PRO A 288 -4.89 -13.96 2.74
CA PRO A 288 -6.04 -14.08 1.84
C PRO A 288 -7.37 -14.12 2.59
N LYS A 289 -7.40 -14.79 3.75
CA LYS A 289 -8.60 -14.88 4.61
C LYS A 289 -8.94 -13.51 5.22
N GLN A 290 -7.94 -12.71 5.60
CA GLN A 290 -8.15 -11.33 6.03
C GLN A 290 -8.77 -10.48 4.92
N SER A 291 -8.29 -10.65 3.68
CA SER A 291 -8.87 -9.94 2.52
C SER A 291 -10.31 -10.36 2.28
N GLU A 292 -10.63 -11.65 2.38
CA GLU A 292 -12.00 -12.16 2.30
C GLU A 292 -12.86 -11.61 3.44
N TYR A 293 -12.38 -11.69 4.68
CA TYR A 293 -13.06 -11.13 5.84
C TYR A 293 -13.37 -9.63 5.65
N ASN A 294 -12.38 -8.84 5.24
CA ASN A 294 -12.56 -7.41 5.00
C ASN A 294 -13.59 -7.13 3.89
N ASN A 295 -13.58 -7.93 2.83
CA ASN A 295 -14.58 -7.82 1.77
C ASN A 295 -16.00 -8.15 2.29
N ILE A 296 -16.13 -9.19 3.13
CA ILE A 296 -17.43 -9.55 3.73
C ILE A 296 -17.96 -8.44 4.63
N VAL A 297 -17.13 -7.95 5.53
CA VAL A 297 -17.50 -6.90 6.49
C VAL A 297 -17.71 -5.55 5.81
N GLY A 298 -16.86 -5.23 4.84
CA GLY A 298 -16.94 -3.99 4.07
C GLY A 298 -18.09 -3.95 3.05
N THR A 299 -18.73 -5.09 2.78
CA THR A 299 -19.88 -5.19 1.87
C THR A 299 -21.15 -5.43 2.67
N ALA A 300 -22.14 -4.56 2.52
CA ALA A 300 -23.44 -4.75 3.17
C ALA A 300 -24.33 -5.69 2.36
N HIS A 301 -24.48 -5.44 1.08
CA HIS A 301 -25.32 -6.24 0.18
C HIS A 301 -24.73 -6.28 -1.23
N THR A 302 -25.21 -7.21 -2.04
CA THR A 302 -24.90 -7.27 -3.48
C THR A 302 -26.20 -7.22 -4.29
N LEU A 303 -26.08 -6.78 -5.54
CA LEU A 303 -27.18 -6.72 -6.49
C LEU A 303 -27.07 -7.81 -7.54
N ARG A 304 -28.22 -8.19 -8.12
CA ARG A 304 -28.29 -8.88 -9.40
C ARG A 304 -28.31 -7.86 -10.54
N ALA A 305 -28.12 -8.32 -11.77
CA ALA A 305 -28.09 -7.47 -12.95
C ALA A 305 -29.39 -6.66 -13.17
N ASP A 306 -30.51 -7.19 -12.71
CA ASP A 306 -31.83 -6.54 -12.76
C ASP A 306 -32.06 -5.47 -11.68
N GLY A 307 -31.06 -5.18 -10.84
CA GLY A 307 -31.15 -4.19 -9.76
C GLY A 307 -31.80 -4.71 -8.48
N THR A 308 -32.19 -5.98 -8.41
CA THR A 308 -32.73 -6.57 -7.18
C THR A 308 -31.64 -7.02 -6.23
N LEU A 309 -31.93 -7.03 -4.91
CA LEU A 309 -30.97 -7.51 -3.91
C LEU A 309 -30.71 -9.02 -4.06
N ASN A 310 -29.44 -9.38 -3.95
CA ASN A 310 -29.05 -10.76 -3.79
C ASN A 310 -29.19 -11.17 -2.31
N THR A 311 -30.23 -11.93 -2.01
CA THR A 311 -30.57 -12.37 -0.64
C THR A 311 -29.79 -13.60 -0.17
N GLN A 312 -28.86 -14.11 -0.97
CA GLN A 312 -28.12 -15.35 -0.63
C GLN A 312 -26.93 -15.14 0.32
N ARG A 313 -26.51 -13.90 0.58
CA ARG A 313 -25.43 -13.64 1.50
C ARG A 313 -25.84 -13.96 2.94
N LYS A 314 -25.20 -14.99 3.52
CA LYS A 314 -25.48 -15.46 4.89
C LYS A 314 -25.19 -14.41 5.99
N TRP A 315 -24.35 -13.42 5.70
CA TRP A 315 -23.93 -12.38 6.61
C TRP A 315 -24.94 -11.26 6.80
N ASP A 316 -25.78 -11.00 5.78
CA ASP A 316 -26.73 -9.88 5.79
C ASP A 316 -27.93 -10.13 6.71
N LYS A 317 -28.24 -11.40 6.99
CA LYS A 317 -29.38 -11.80 7.86
C LYS A 317 -29.29 -11.31 9.31
N PHE A 318 -28.12 -10.90 9.78
CA PHE A 318 -27.91 -10.41 11.13
C PHE A 318 -28.23 -8.91 11.28
N TRP A 319 -28.31 -8.20 10.16
CA TRP A 319 -28.64 -6.79 10.12
C TRP A 319 -30.11 -6.58 9.81
N THR A 320 -30.76 -5.71 10.59
CA THR A 320 -32.17 -5.38 10.43
C THR A 320 -32.30 -4.03 9.73
N PRO A 321 -32.92 -3.95 8.55
CA PRO A 321 -33.19 -2.68 7.89
C PRO A 321 -34.08 -1.78 8.73
N ILE A 322 -33.78 -0.49 8.75
CA ILE A 322 -34.62 0.56 9.33
C ILE A 322 -35.38 1.21 8.18
N GLY A 323 -36.71 1.12 8.20
CA GLY A 323 -37.57 1.54 7.09
C GLY A 323 -37.71 0.48 6.00
N LYS A 324 -37.64 0.87 4.73
CA LYS A 324 -37.89 -0.02 3.59
C LYS A 324 -36.64 -0.83 3.22
N PRO A 325 -36.70 -2.18 3.29
CA PRO A 325 -35.53 -3.02 3.08
C PRO A 325 -35.09 -3.14 1.62
N LEU A 326 -36.03 -3.04 0.67
CA LEU A 326 -35.71 -3.26 -0.74
C LEU A 326 -35.46 -1.93 -1.46
N PRO A 327 -34.47 -1.86 -2.37
CA PRO A 327 -34.13 -0.63 -3.11
C PRO A 327 -35.35 -0.01 -3.81
N GLN A 328 -36.10 -0.83 -4.54
CA GLN A 328 -37.27 -0.36 -5.30
C GLN A 328 -38.42 0.18 -4.45
N ASP A 329 -38.43 -0.07 -3.15
CA ASP A 329 -39.45 0.45 -2.22
C ASP A 329 -38.99 1.73 -1.52
N ARG A 330 -37.72 2.11 -1.65
CA ARG A 330 -37.16 3.34 -1.07
C ARG A 330 -37.40 4.50 -2.01
N ASN A 331 -38.14 5.49 -1.55
CA ASN A 331 -38.39 6.71 -2.29
C ASN A 331 -37.38 7.79 -1.94
N TRP A 332 -36.79 8.37 -2.96
CA TRP A 332 -35.83 9.44 -2.89
C TRP A 332 -36.35 10.68 -3.59
N HIS A 333 -36.10 11.84 -3.04
CA HIS A 333 -36.12 13.10 -3.79
C HIS A 333 -34.69 13.39 -4.26
N TYR A 334 -34.50 13.62 -5.55
CA TYR A 334 -33.17 13.86 -6.10
C TYR A 334 -33.18 14.91 -7.20
N VAL A 335 -32.02 15.52 -7.36
CA VAL A 335 -31.72 16.46 -8.44
C VAL A 335 -30.32 16.20 -8.95
N THR A 336 -30.13 16.36 -10.26
CA THR A 336 -28.83 16.26 -10.89
C THR A 336 -28.34 17.65 -11.27
N VAL A 337 -27.04 17.90 -11.10
CA VAL A 337 -26.41 19.19 -11.34
C VAL A 337 -25.05 19.00 -12.01
N ASP A 338 -24.64 19.99 -12.78
CA ASP A 338 -23.26 20.13 -13.25
C ASP A 338 -22.50 21.08 -12.32
N ALA A 339 -21.18 20.92 -12.27
CA ALA A 339 -20.33 21.86 -11.54
C ALA A 339 -20.39 23.25 -12.18
N THR A 340 -20.36 24.27 -11.33
CA THR A 340 -20.25 25.67 -11.77
C THR A 340 -18.81 26.06 -12.11
N GLU A 341 -17.85 25.29 -11.63
CA GLU A 341 -16.43 25.45 -11.86
C GLU A 341 -16.04 25.07 -13.29
N SER A 342 -15.00 25.70 -13.81
CA SER A 342 -14.43 25.31 -15.10
C SER A 342 -13.83 23.89 -15.05
N LYS A 343 -13.84 23.17 -16.19
CA LYS A 343 -13.21 21.86 -16.29
C LYS A 343 -11.75 21.86 -15.85
N ASP A 344 -11.01 22.93 -16.11
CA ASP A 344 -9.60 23.04 -15.71
C ASP A 344 -9.45 23.12 -14.18
N LYS A 345 -10.31 23.89 -13.50
CA LYS A 345 -10.35 23.93 -12.05
C LYS A 345 -10.76 22.58 -11.43
N LEU A 346 -11.72 21.90 -12.05
CA LEU A 346 -12.10 20.55 -11.64
C LEU A 346 -10.96 19.53 -11.81
N LYS A 347 -10.08 19.72 -12.79
CA LYS A 347 -8.89 18.90 -12.99
C LYS A 347 -7.86 19.03 -11.86
N GLU A 348 -7.81 20.15 -11.15
CA GLU A 348 -6.94 20.31 -9.97
C GLU A 348 -7.30 19.32 -8.85
N PHE A 349 -8.53 18.81 -8.84
CA PHE A 349 -9.00 17.78 -7.92
C PHE A 349 -8.78 16.35 -8.43
N THR A 350 -8.19 16.17 -9.61
CA THR A 350 -8.13 14.88 -10.33
C THR A 350 -7.10 13.89 -9.80
N ASP A 351 -6.35 14.21 -8.76
CA ASP A 351 -5.47 13.26 -8.11
C ASP A 351 -6.26 12.25 -7.25
N ARG A 352 -7.22 11.57 -7.89
CA ARG A 352 -8.07 10.51 -7.31
C ARG A 352 -8.88 10.95 -6.09
N ARG A 353 -9.21 12.24 -6.00
CA ARG A 353 -9.99 12.80 -4.91
C ARG A 353 -11.41 13.08 -5.37
N PHE A 354 -12.36 12.86 -4.48
CA PHE A 354 -13.72 13.28 -4.69
C PHE A 354 -13.79 14.81 -4.78
N ARG A 355 -14.54 15.32 -5.75
CA ARG A 355 -14.65 16.76 -6.01
C ARG A 355 -15.74 17.35 -5.16
N ASP A 356 -15.38 18.32 -4.34
CA ASP A 356 -16.29 19.14 -3.56
C ASP A 356 -16.61 20.39 -4.39
N ILE A 357 -17.73 20.34 -5.13
CA ILE A 357 -18.15 21.43 -6.01
C ILE A 357 -18.90 22.53 -5.25
N THR A 358 -18.94 23.73 -5.83
CA THR A 358 -19.85 24.77 -5.39
C THR A 358 -21.26 24.45 -5.88
N PHE A 359 -22.20 24.32 -4.96
CA PHE A 359 -23.60 24.04 -5.31
C PHE A 359 -24.31 25.28 -5.88
N PRO A 360 -25.34 25.09 -6.73
CA PRO A 360 -26.19 26.18 -7.19
C PRO A 360 -26.77 27.00 -6.03
N ALA A 361 -27.03 28.27 -6.27
CA ALA A 361 -27.59 29.17 -5.27
C ALA A 361 -28.89 28.60 -4.65
N GLY A 362 -29.00 28.65 -3.33
CA GLY A 362 -30.11 28.10 -2.57
C GLY A 362 -29.96 26.61 -2.22
N MET A 363 -28.89 25.94 -2.68
CA MET A 363 -28.61 24.53 -2.37
C MET A 363 -27.46 24.37 -1.35
N GLU A 364 -26.97 25.43 -0.74
CA GLU A 364 -25.79 25.38 0.16
C GLU A 364 -26.00 24.46 1.38
N LYS A 365 -27.27 24.31 1.82
CA LYS A 365 -27.66 23.43 2.94
C LYS A 365 -28.65 22.35 2.50
N TRP A 366 -28.56 21.89 1.29
CA TRP A 366 -29.46 20.89 0.71
C TRP A 366 -29.60 19.60 1.57
N TYR A 367 -28.58 19.27 2.38
CA TYR A 367 -28.54 18.10 3.27
C TYR A 367 -29.21 18.33 4.64
N SER A 368 -29.65 19.56 4.94
CA SER A 368 -30.33 19.90 6.22
C SER A 368 -31.73 19.30 6.28
N PRO A 369 -32.18 18.82 7.45
CA PRO A 369 -33.56 18.35 7.63
C PRO A 369 -34.65 19.34 7.23
N GLU A 370 -34.37 20.65 7.35
CA GLU A 370 -35.30 21.75 7.08
C GLU A 370 -35.33 22.14 5.60
N PHE A 371 -34.46 21.59 4.77
CA PHE A 371 -34.42 21.92 3.35
C PHE A 371 -35.69 21.44 2.63
N ASP A 372 -36.29 22.31 1.83
CA ASP A 372 -37.46 22.00 1.00
C ASP A 372 -37.02 21.37 -0.32
N ASP A 373 -37.21 20.07 -0.43
CA ASP A 373 -36.93 19.28 -1.62
C ASP A 373 -38.19 18.89 -2.41
N SER A 374 -39.30 19.59 -2.16
CA SER A 374 -40.59 19.31 -2.80
C SER A 374 -40.60 19.47 -4.33
N GLN A 375 -39.67 20.27 -4.86
CA GLN A 375 -39.50 20.48 -6.30
C GLN A 375 -38.52 19.49 -6.97
N TRP A 376 -37.91 18.61 -6.16
CA TRP A 376 -36.98 17.61 -6.68
C TRP A 376 -37.75 16.44 -7.31
N THR A 377 -37.09 15.71 -8.20
CA THR A 377 -37.65 14.50 -8.80
C THR A 377 -37.83 13.43 -7.74
N ALA A 378 -39.04 12.87 -7.64
CA ALA A 378 -39.27 11.68 -6.82
C ALA A 378 -38.94 10.42 -7.64
N GLY A 379 -38.21 9.50 -7.05
CA GLY A 379 -37.87 8.25 -7.70
C GLY A 379 -37.40 7.17 -6.71
N ASN A 380 -37.41 5.91 -7.18
CA ASN A 380 -37.00 4.77 -6.38
C ASN A 380 -35.56 4.37 -6.71
N ALA A 381 -34.90 3.75 -5.75
CA ALA A 381 -33.54 3.24 -5.91
C ALA A 381 -33.52 1.86 -6.64
N PRO A 382 -32.39 1.47 -7.25
CA PRO A 382 -31.23 2.32 -7.47
C PRO A 382 -31.48 3.40 -8.52
N ILE A 383 -30.99 4.60 -8.25
CA ILE A 383 -30.99 5.69 -9.22
C ILE A 383 -29.69 5.60 -10.01
N GLY A 384 -29.77 5.54 -11.34
CA GLY A 384 -28.54 5.29 -12.10
C GLY A 384 -28.61 5.61 -13.58
N LYS A 385 -27.48 5.41 -14.25
CA LYS A 385 -27.31 5.53 -15.71
C LYS A 385 -26.28 4.53 -16.22
N GLY A 386 -26.39 4.16 -17.50
CA GLY A 386 -25.48 3.24 -18.16
C GLY A 386 -25.49 1.82 -17.60
N VAL A 387 -24.50 1.04 -18.01
CA VAL A 387 -24.30 -0.34 -17.53
C VAL A 387 -23.03 -0.37 -16.71
N TRP A 388 -23.16 -0.73 -15.45
CA TRP A 388 -22.00 -0.90 -14.56
C TRP A 388 -21.60 -2.37 -14.52
N ASN A 389 -20.53 -2.71 -15.22
CA ASN A 389 -19.99 -4.06 -15.29
C ASN A 389 -18.53 -4.08 -14.82
N HIS A 390 -18.23 -4.90 -13.82
CA HIS A 390 -16.86 -5.11 -13.39
C HIS A 390 -16.69 -6.51 -12.76
N SER A 391 -15.61 -7.20 -13.13
CA SER A 391 -15.24 -8.52 -12.58
C SER A 391 -16.38 -9.54 -12.61
N GLY A 392 -17.17 -9.57 -13.69
CA GLY A 392 -18.27 -10.51 -13.87
C GLY A 392 -19.55 -10.19 -13.06
N VAL A 393 -19.59 -9.04 -12.41
CA VAL A 393 -20.79 -8.51 -11.75
C VAL A 393 -21.32 -7.33 -12.57
N THR A 394 -22.59 -7.39 -12.93
CA THR A 394 -23.21 -6.38 -13.80
C THR A 394 -24.47 -5.82 -13.15
N LEU A 395 -24.67 -4.51 -13.25
CA LEU A 395 -25.92 -3.81 -12.96
C LEU A 395 -26.36 -3.10 -14.23
N GLU A 396 -27.47 -3.53 -14.79
CA GLU A 396 -28.01 -3.04 -16.06
C GLU A 396 -29.27 -2.21 -15.89
N LYS A 397 -30.06 -2.50 -14.86
CA LYS A 397 -31.36 -1.87 -14.64
C LYS A 397 -31.34 -0.94 -13.43
N HIS A 398 -31.91 0.21 -13.63
CA HIS A 398 -32.12 1.23 -12.60
C HIS A 398 -33.63 1.47 -12.45
N SER A 399 -34.08 1.68 -11.20
CA SER A 399 -35.49 2.00 -10.92
C SER A 399 -35.83 3.43 -11.32
N SER A 400 -34.83 4.34 -11.22
CA SER A 400 -34.96 5.72 -11.63
C SER A 400 -33.69 6.16 -12.38
N LEU A 401 -33.84 7.14 -13.26
CA LEU A 401 -32.74 7.60 -14.12
C LEU A 401 -31.98 8.77 -13.46
N TRP A 402 -30.68 8.60 -13.34
CA TRP A 402 -29.75 9.69 -13.17
C TRP A 402 -29.59 10.39 -14.51
N GLY A 403 -29.90 11.66 -14.62
CA GLY A 403 -29.81 12.43 -15.85
C GLY A 403 -28.44 12.39 -16.52
N LYS A 404 -28.20 13.32 -17.41
CA LYS A 404 -26.91 13.46 -18.11
C LYS A 404 -25.86 14.21 -17.29
N GLU A 405 -26.30 14.98 -16.30
CA GLU A 405 -25.47 15.77 -15.41
C GLU A 405 -24.51 14.90 -14.60
N GLU A 406 -23.35 15.42 -14.24
CA GLU A 406 -22.29 14.68 -13.57
C GLU A 406 -22.62 14.35 -12.10
N PHE A 407 -23.22 15.29 -11.37
CA PHE A 407 -23.45 15.17 -9.93
C PHE A 407 -24.90 14.93 -9.60
N LEU A 408 -25.13 14.19 -8.53
CA LEU A 408 -26.47 13.90 -8.00
C LEU A 408 -26.54 14.24 -6.52
N LEU A 409 -27.56 14.95 -6.12
CA LEU A 409 -27.97 15.21 -4.75
C LEU A 409 -29.25 14.42 -4.50
N MET A 410 -29.31 13.61 -3.45
CA MET A 410 -30.51 12.85 -3.10
C MET A 410 -30.78 12.88 -1.63
N ARG A 411 -32.06 12.84 -1.28
CA ARG A 411 -32.57 12.90 0.08
C ARG A 411 -33.69 11.89 0.26
N SER A 412 -33.71 11.25 1.41
CA SER A 412 -34.83 10.41 1.83
C SER A 412 -35.18 10.67 3.28
N THR A 413 -36.49 10.79 3.54
CA THR A 413 -37.02 10.84 4.88
C THR A 413 -37.49 9.44 5.30
N PHE A 414 -37.11 9.02 6.49
CA PHE A 414 -37.50 7.73 7.05
C PHE A 414 -37.83 7.85 8.53
N GLU A 415 -38.65 6.93 9.02
CA GLU A 415 -39.06 6.87 10.40
C GLU A 415 -38.26 5.79 11.16
N VAL A 416 -37.89 6.12 12.39
CA VAL A 416 -37.23 5.21 13.34
C VAL A 416 -38.16 5.02 14.54
N ASP A 417 -38.72 3.83 14.65
CA ASP A 417 -39.68 3.51 15.72
C ASP A 417 -39.01 3.43 17.09
N ASN A 418 -37.81 2.82 17.13
CA ASN A 418 -36.98 2.68 18.31
C ASN A 418 -35.50 2.71 17.98
N LEU A 419 -34.67 2.86 19.02
CA LEU A 419 -33.19 2.85 18.91
C LEU A 419 -32.62 1.64 19.70
N ASP A 420 -33.23 0.47 19.53
CA ASP A 420 -32.93 -0.74 20.30
C ASP A 420 -31.74 -1.56 19.75
N TYR A 421 -31.01 -1.02 18.78
CA TYR A 421 -29.81 -1.65 18.24
C TYR A 421 -28.56 -1.06 18.91
N ASP A 422 -27.57 -1.92 19.12
CA ASP A 422 -26.30 -1.54 19.74
C ASP A 422 -25.33 -0.92 18.73
N THR A 423 -25.47 -1.28 17.45
CA THR A 423 -24.63 -0.77 16.35
C THR A 423 -25.50 -0.52 15.12
N TYR A 424 -25.19 0.56 14.42
CA TYR A 424 -25.83 0.92 13.16
C TYR A 424 -24.81 0.97 12.03
N ARG A 425 -25.26 0.66 10.81
CA ARG A 425 -24.48 0.87 9.59
C ARG A 425 -25.31 1.57 8.53
N ILE A 426 -24.64 2.31 7.66
CA ILE A 426 -25.18 2.72 6.38
C ILE A 426 -24.71 1.76 5.32
N SER A 427 -25.66 1.23 4.57
CA SER A 427 -25.45 0.44 3.36
C SER A 427 -25.57 1.38 2.17
N ILE A 428 -24.48 1.61 1.41
CA ILE A 428 -24.47 2.54 0.29
C ILE A 428 -23.95 1.90 -0.99
N LEU A 429 -24.71 2.04 -2.05
CA LEU A 429 -24.30 1.78 -3.43
C LEU A 429 -23.85 3.10 -4.05
N ALA A 430 -22.63 3.17 -4.56
CA ALA A 430 -22.12 4.30 -5.33
C ALA A 430 -20.95 3.85 -6.21
N ARG A 431 -20.82 4.37 -7.43
CA ARG A 431 -19.71 4.01 -8.34
C ARG A 431 -18.46 4.83 -8.06
N GLN A 432 -18.60 6.12 -7.84
CA GLN A 432 -17.52 7.06 -7.59
C GLN A 432 -17.58 7.60 -6.17
N GLY A 433 -16.77 8.61 -5.88
CA GLY A 433 -16.77 9.27 -4.59
C GLY A 433 -18.13 9.83 -4.17
N PHE A 434 -18.37 9.92 -2.87
CA PHE A 434 -19.63 10.39 -2.32
C PHE A 434 -19.47 10.99 -0.91
N HIS A 435 -20.41 11.83 -0.52
CA HIS A 435 -20.64 12.23 0.88
C HIS A 435 -21.98 11.69 1.36
N VAL A 436 -22.04 11.28 2.63
CA VAL A 436 -23.27 10.87 3.30
C VAL A 436 -23.52 11.79 4.47
N PHE A 437 -24.77 12.24 4.60
CA PHE A 437 -25.24 13.09 5.69
C PHE A 437 -26.42 12.43 6.39
N LEU A 438 -26.43 12.49 7.72
CA LEU A 438 -27.54 12.05 8.56
C LEU A 438 -28.00 13.25 9.40
N ASN A 439 -29.28 13.65 9.22
CA ASN A 439 -29.88 14.78 9.91
C ASN A 439 -29.05 16.07 9.84
N GLY A 440 -28.45 16.35 8.67
CA GLY A 440 -27.64 17.53 8.44
C GLY A 440 -26.16 17.40 8.82
N HIS A 441 -25.76 16.31 9.46
CA HIS A 441 -24.37 16.06 9.83
C HIS A 441 -23.66 15.17 8.81
N LYS A 442 -22.50 15.60 8.32
CA LYS A 442 -21.70 14.80 7.40
C LYS A 442 -21.02 13.65 8.16
N ILE A 443 -21.42 12.43 7.87
CA ILE A 443 -20.98 11.24 8.59
C ILE A 443 -19.94 10.43 7.82
N HIS A 444 -19.86 10.57 6.49
CA HIS A 444 -18.86 9.86 5.72
C HIS A 444 -18.48 10.62 4.45
N THR A 445 -17.20 10.49 4.09
CA THR A 445 -16.65 10.91 2.79
C THR A 445 -15.85 9.75 2.20
N TYR A 446 -16.18 9.35 0.99
CA TYR A 446 -15.41 8.41 0.20
C TYR A 446 -14.87 9.10 -1.03
N ILE A 447 -13.56 8.98 -1.27
CA ILE A 447 -12.86 9.77 -2.31
C ILE A 447 -12.37 8.93 -3.49
N TRP A 448 -12.76 7.67 -3.55
CA TRP A 448 -12.26 6.70 -4.52
C TRP A 448 -13.39 6.13 -5.37
N TRP A 449 -13.10 5.29 -6.34
CA TRP A 449 -14.12 4.53 -7.06
C TRP A 449 -14.39 3.18 -6.41
N LEU A 450 -15.55 2.62 -6.69
CA LEU A 450 -15.92 1.24 -6.38
C LEU A 450 -15.99 0.43 -7.68
N ASP A 451 -15.28 -0.68 -7.69
CA ASP A 451 -15.20 -1.49 -8.90
C ASP A 451 -16.50 -2.22 -9.19
N LYS A 452 -17.10 -2.83 -8.18
CA LYS A 452 -18.27 -3.70 -8.33
C LYS A 452 -19.56 -3.02 -7.88
N PRO A 453 -20.69 -3.29 -8.55
CA PRO A 453 -22.00 -2.84 -8.10
C PRO A 453 -22.44 -3.63 -6.85
N GLN A 454 -21.97 -3.22 -5.71
CA GLN A 454 -22.29 -3.78 -4.39
C GLN A 454 -22.43 -2.67 -3.36
N TYR A 455 -23.21 -2.91 -2.32
CA TYR A 455 -23.35 -1.94 -1.24
C TYR A 455 -22.16 -2.02 -0.29
N ARG A 456 -21.54 -0.86 -0.05
CA ARG A 456 -20.52 -0.72 0.98
C ARG A 456 -21.18 -0.60 2.35
N SER A 457 -20.58 -1.24 3.34
CA SER A 457 -20.96 -1.13 4.74
C SER A 457 -20.16 -0.01 5.41
N ILE A 458 -20.85 0.97 6.00
CA ILE A 458 -20.26 2.06 6.78
C ILE A 458 -20.83 1.95 8.19
N ILE A 459 -20.01 1.48 9.12
CA ILE A 459 -20.40 1.39 10.54
C ILE A 459 -20.39 2.79 11.14
N LEU A 460 -21.48 3.18 11.81
CA LEU A 460 -21.55 4.42 12.55
C LEU A 460 -20.78 4.27 13.88
N ASP A 461 -19.91 5.22 14.15
CA ASP A 461 -19.28 5.33 15.46
C ASP A 461 -20.23 5.90 16.52
N GLN A 462 -19.76 6.05 17.76
CA GLN A 462 -20.56 6.50 18.88
C GLN A 462 -21.08 7.95 18.69
N GLU A 463 -20.26 8.83 18.10
CA GLU A 463 -20.65 10.22 17.82
C GLU A 463 -21.69 10.27 16.69
N GLN A 464 -21.46 9.55 15.62
CA GLN A 464 -22.35 9.50 14.45
C GLN A 464 -23.70 8.88 14.78
N THR A 465 -23.73 7.88 15.66
CA THR A 465 -24.98 7.26 16.13
C THR A 465 -25.88 8.25 16.86
N GLN A 466 -25.32 9.27 17.54
CA GLN A 466 -26.11 10.30 18.22
C GLN A 466 -26.92 11.19 17.27
N TYR A 467 -26.58 11.24 16.00
CA TYR A 467 -27.36 11.97 15.00
C TYR A 467 -28.65 11.23 14.59
N LEU A 468 -28.74 9.92 14.83
CA LEU A 468 -29.97 9.16 14.60
C LEU A 468 -30.97 9.41 15.72
N LYS A 469 -32.23 9.69 15.36
CA LYS A 469 -33.28 10.07 16.29
C LYS A 469 -34.46 9.12 16.18
N LYS A 470 -35.20 8.96 17.28
CA LYS A 470 -36.54 8.36 17.22
C LYS A 470 -37.48 9.30 16.45
N GLY A 471 -38.34 8.73 15.61
CA GLY A 471 -39.24 9.48 14.72
C GLY A 471 -38.54 9.79 13.37
N LYS A 472 -38.86 10.97 12.85
CA LYS A 472 -38.44 11.40 11.50
C LYS A 472 -36.94 11.69 11.43
N ASN A 473 -36.29 11.08 10.44
CA ASN A 473 -34.87 11.29 10.09
C ASN A 473 -34.71 11.60 8.60
N VAL A 474 -33.61 12.24 8.25
CA VAL A 474 -33.21 12.53 6.87
C VAL A 474 -31.84 11.93 6.58
N LEU A 475 -31.78 11.07 5.58
CA LEU A 475 -30.55 10.58 4.98
C LEU A 475 -30.33 11.32 3.66
N ALA A 476 -29.14 11.93 3.48
CA ALA A 476 -28.83 12.67 2.27
C ALA A 476 -27.47 12.22 1.71
N VAL A 477 -27.37 12.13 0.40
CA VAL A 477 -26.16 11.68 -0.29
C VAL A 477 -25.83 12.59 -1.46
N TYR A 478 -24.57 12.95 -1.56
CA TYR A 478 -23.97 13.63 -2.71
C TYR A 478 -22.99 12.67 -3.40
N ALA A 479 -23.13 12.50 -4.70
CA ALA A 479 -22.26 11.63 -5.49
C ALA A 479 -22.00 12.16 -6.90
N ASN A 480 -20.93 11.64 -7.54
CA ASN A 480 -20.63 11.92 -8.94
C ASN A 480 -20.56 10.62 -9.76
N ASP A 481 -20.69 10.72 -11.08
CA ASP A 481 -20.74 9.58 -12.00
C ASP A 481 -19.40 9.25 -12.63
N GLN A 482 -18.41 10.14 -12.56
CA GLN A 482 -17.12 9.98 -13.22
C GLN A 482 -15.95 10.34 -12.32
N TYR A 483 -14.82 9.75 -12.62
CA TYR A 483 -13.59 9.97 -11.88
C TYR A 483 -12.87 11.26 -12.28
N SER A 484 -12.91 11.61 -13.56
CA SER A 484 -12.25 12.79 -14.14
C SER A 484 -13.22 13.50 -15.07
N PRO A 485 -13.17 14.85 -15.15
CA PRO A 485 -13.97 15.63 -16.09
C PRO A 485 -13.79 15.25 -17.56
N ASP A 486 -12.70 14.57 -17.89
CA ASP A 486 -12.40 14.08 -19.25
C ASP A 486 -12.75 12.58 -19.41
N SER A 487 -13.34 11.94 -18.41
CA SER A 487 -13.76 10.54 -18.52
C SER A 487 -14.84 10.37 -19.57
N SER A 488 -14.69 9.35 -20.39
CA SER A 488 -15.75 8.88 -21.30
C SER A 488 -16.70 7.88 -20.65
N GLU A 489 -16.43 7.50 -19.39
CA GLU A 489 -17.26 6.56 -18.65
C GLU A 489 -18.41 7.30 -17.98
N HIS A 490 -19.64 6.99 -18.38
CA HIS A 490 -20.87 7.59 -17.88
C HIS A 490 -21.84 6.50 -17.40
N TYR A 491 -21.40 5.71 -16.42
CA TYR A 491 -22.26 4.77 -15.74
C TYR A 491 -22.13 4.94 -14.24
N ALA A 492 -23.26 4.95 -13.56
CA ALA A 492 -23.33 5.06 -12.12
C ALA A 492 -24.64 4.50 -11.59
N ALA A 493 -24.64 4.10 -10.36
CA ALA A 493 -25.85 3.78 -9.61
C ALA A 493 -25.68 4.22 -8.18
N ILE A 494 -26.75 4.70 -7.56
CA ILE A 494 -26.75 5.14 -6.17
C ILE A 494 -27.99 4.69 -5.43
N ASP A 495 -27.79 4.30 -4.18
CA ASP A 495 -28.80 4.03 -3.17
C ASP A 495 -28.16 4.00 -1.79
N ALA A 496 -28.93 4.26 -0.73
CA ALA A 496 -28.46 4.14 0.64
C ALA A 496 -29.60 3.83 1.59
N TRP A 497 -29.30 3.13 2.68
CA TRP A 497 -30.23 3.00 3.83
C TRP A 497 -29.46 2.67 5.10
N ILE A 498 -30.19 2.70 6.24
CA ILE A 498 -29.66 2.40 7.57
C ILE A 498 -30.14 1.01 8.00
N GLU A 499 -29.25 0.30 8.67
CA GLU A 499 -29.52 -0.99 9.30
C GLU A 499 -28.98 -0.99 10.71
N GLY A 500 -29.64 -1.74 11.60
CA GLY A 500 -29.22 -1.94 12.97
C GLY A 500 -28.91 -3.40 13.28
N ILE A 501 -28.03 -3.64 14.24
CA ILE A 501 -27.73 -4.97 14.77
C ILE A 501 -27.72 -4.93 16.29
N THR A 502 -28.36 -5.92 16.92
CA THR A 502 -28.31 -6.09 18.37
C THR A 502 -26.98 -6.71 18.80
N LYS A 503 -26.58 -6.50 20.05
CA LYS A 503 -25.37 -7.13 20.63
C LYS A 503 -25.41 -8.65 20.55
N THR A 504 -26.60 -9.23 20.65
CA THR A 504 -26.79 -10.69 20.52
C THR A 504 -26.51 -11.17 19.11
N ASP A 505 -27.04 -10.48 18.10
CA ASP A 505 -26.84 -10.86 16.70
C ASP A 505 -25.41 -10.49 16.21
N GLN A 506 -24.82 -9.43 16.77
CA GLN A 506 -23.39 -9.14 16.54
C GLN A 506 -22.50 -10.31 16.98
N LYS A 507 -22.73 -10.87 18.18
CA LYS A 507 -22.00 -12.06 18.65
C LYS A 507 -22.18 -13.28 17.73
N LYS A 508 -23.40 -13.48 17.19
CA LYS A 508 -23.65 -14.56 16.23
C LYS A 508 -22.93 -14.32 14.90
N LEU A 509 -22.91 -13.06 14.43
CA LEU A 509 -22.17 -12.67 13.24
C LEU A 509 -20.65 -12.88 13.43
N ASP A 510 -20.11 -12.42 14.58
CA ASP A 510 -18.69 -12.58 14.90
C ASP A 510 -18.28 -14.06 14.91
N LEU A 511 -19.10 -14.92 15.53
CA LEU A 511 -18.86 -16.37 15.54
C LEU A 511 -18.93 -16.99 14.13
N ALA A 512 -19.91 -16.56 13.31
CA ALA A 512 -20.02 -17.02 11.93
C ALA A 512 -18.83 -16.54 11.06
N LEU A 513 -18.26 -15.38 11.35
CA LEU A 513 -17.09 -14.84 10.66
C LEU A 513 -15.78 -15.56 11.03
N GLU A 514 -15.75 -16.30 12.17
CA GLU A 514 -14.60 -17.14 12.52
C GLU A 514 -14.40 -18.31 11.54
N GLU A 515 -15.43 -18.70 10.80
CA GLU A 515 -15.30 -19.66 9.69
C GLU A 515 -14.40 -19.12 8.57
N VAL A 516 -14.36 -17.80 8.39
CA VAL A 516 -13.54 -17.14 7.36
C VAL A 516 -12.16 -16.77 7.92
N LEU A 517 -12.14 -16.18 9.10
CA LEU A 517 -10.92 -15.72 9.76
C LEU A 517 -10.90 -16.21 11.21
N SER A 518 -10.25 -17.34 11.45
CA SER A 518 -10.18 -17.97 12.76
C SER A 518 -9.37 -17.15 13.78
N PRO A 519 -9.53 -17.42 15.09
CA PRO A 519 -8.67 -16.81 16.12
C PRO A 519 -7.18 -17.03 15.87
N LYS A 520 -6.78 -18.21 15.35
CA LYS A 520 -5.40 -18.51 14.97
C LYS A 520 -4.92 -17.58 13.84
N ASP A 521 -5.74 -17.39 12.79
CA ASP A 521 -5.40 -16.50 11.68
C ASP A 521 -5.26 -15.04 12.15
N ARG A 522 -6.16 -14.58 13.02
CA ARG A 522 -6.09 -13.23 13.63
C ARG A 522 -4.82 -13.05 14.47
N GLU A 523 -4.38 -14.08 15.18
CA GLU A 523 -3.13 -14.03 15.95
C GLU A 523 -1.91 -13.92 15.03
N ALA A 524 -1.88 -14.67 13.92
CA ALA A 524 -0.81 -14.57 12.91
C ALA A 524 -0.75 -13.18 12.28
N LEU A 525 -1.91 -12.60 11.98
CA LEU A 525 -2.01 -11.25 11.37
C LEU A 525 -1.55 -10.11 12.28
N LYS A 526 -1.39 -10.32 13.59
CA LYS A 526 -0.71 -9.36 14.48
C LYS A 526 0.75 -9.15 14.08
N GLY A 527 1.34 -10.13 13.40
CA GLY A 527 2.68 -10.05 12.82
C GLY A 527 2.77 -9.29 11.51
N ALA A 528 1.64 -8.84 10.93
CA ALA A 528 1.57 -8.17 9.66
C ALA A 528 1.15 -6.70 9.78
N SER A 529 1.78 -5.83 8.98
CA SER A 529 1.40 -4.42 8.83
C SER A 529 1.35 -3.97 7.37
N ASN A 530 1.67 -4.86 6.42
CA ASN A 530 1.67 -4.58 4.99
C ASN A 530 1.43 -5.90 4.20
N GLY A 531 1.33 -5.82 2.87
CA GLY A 531 1.14 -6.99 2.01
C GLY A 531 2.39 -7.86 1.82
N GLY A 532 2.20 -9.05 1.27
CA GLY A 532 3.25 -10.06 1.08
C GLY A 532 4.46 -9.56 0.31
N TYR A 533 4.28 -8.76 -0.75
CA TYR A 533 5.38 -8.16 -1.52
C TYR A 533 6.31 -7.24 -0.71
N HIS A 534 5.90 -6.81 0.48
CA HIS A 534 6.71 -6.10 1.48
C HIS A 534 7.03 -6.98 2.71
N TYR A 535 7.11 -8.30 2.53
CA TYR A 535 7.33 -9.25 3.64
C TYR A 535 6.30 -9.10 4.75
N PHE A 536 5.05 -8.87 4.37
CA PHE A 536 3.91 -8.57 5.26
C PHE A 536 4.10 -7.34 6.17
N GLY A 537 5.15 -6.56 5.98
CA GLY A 537 5.55 -5.57 6.97
C GLY A 537 5.77 -6.20 8.34
N SER A 538 6.38 -7.37 8.38
CA SER A 538 6.59 -8.15 9.61
C SER A 538 7.93 -7.83 10.25
N ALA A 539 7.89 -7.33 11.48
CA ALA A 539 9.10 -7.09 12.26
C ALA A 539 9.87 -8.39 12.55
N LYS A 540 9.18 -9.54 12.69
CA LYS A 540 9.80 -10.85 12.85
C LYS A 540 10.71 -11.20 11.67
N ILE A 541 10.22 -10.99 10.44
CA ILE A 541 10.97 -11.27 9.22
C ILE A 541 12.18 -10.34 9.11
N PHE A 542 11.97 -9.02 9.25
CA PHE A 542 13.07 -8.05 9.13
C PHE A 542 14.11 -8.18 10.24
N ALA A 543 13.70 -8.55 11.45
CA ALA A 543 14.64 -8.80 12.55
C ALA A 543 15.58 -9.96 12.25
N GLN A 544 15.07 -11.06 11.71
CA GLN A 544 15.89 -12.21 11.30
C GLN A 544 16.82 -11.85 10.15
N MET A 545 16.32 -11.12 9.13
CA MET A 545 17.13 -10.65 8.01
C MET A 545 18.30 -9.78 8.46
N GLY A 546 18.02 -8.76 9.28
CA GLY A 546 19.04 -7.82 9.71
C GLY A 546 20.14 -8.52 10.50
N LYS A 547 19.77 -9.42 11.41
CA LYS A 547 20.73 -10.24 12.16
C LYS A 547 21.57 -11.10 11.22
N ALA A 548 20.95 -11.82 10.27
CA ALA A 548 21.67 -12.69 9.34
C ALA A 548 22.63 -11.88 8.42
N PHE A 549 22.23 -10.70 7.95
CA PHE A 549 23.10 -9.84 7.17
C PHE A 549 24.30 -9.33 7.99
N ALA A 550 24.09 -8.97 9.25
CA ALA A 550 25.16 -8.55 10.13
C ALA A 550 26.17 -9.68 10.41
N GLU A 551 25.68 -10.88 10.73
CA GLU A 551 26.51 -12.06 10.95
C GLU A 551 27.35 -12.40 9.70
N ALA A 552 26.74 -12.40 8.52
CA ALA A 552 27.42 -12.64 7.26
C ALA A 552 28.47 -11.55 6.96
N ASN A 553 28.17 -10.29 7.24
CA ASN A 553 29.13 -9.19 7.06
C ASN A 553 30.32 -9.31 8.04
N LEU A 554 30.07 -9.63 9.30
CA LEU A 554 31.09 -9.85 10.32
C LEU A 554 32.04 -11.01 9.94
N GLU A 555 31.52 -12.08 9.36
CA GLU A 555 32.37 -13.16 8.83
C GLU A 555 33.30 -12.72 7.70
N LEU A 556 32.82 -11.80 6.84
CA LEU A 556 33.64 -11.24 5.76
C LEU A 556 34.69 -10.26 6.27
N ILE A 557 34.38 -9.47 7.30
CA ILE A 557 35.32 -8.53 7.94
C ILE A 557 36.48 -9.28 8.63
N LYS A 558 36.21 -10.46 9.22
CA LYS A 558 37.21 -11.26 9.95
C LYS A 558 38.21 -11.98 9.03
N LYS A 559 37.92 -12.07 7.72
CA LYS A 559 38.79 -12.69 6.70
C LYS A 559 39.77 -11.70 6.11
#